data_1ab1f1d499a0127c26e9e498ec5404ec
#
_entry.id   1ab1f1d499a0127c26e9e498ec5404ec
#
_cell.length_a   1.000
_cell.length_b   1.000
_cell.length_c   1.000
_cell.angle_alpha   90.00
_cell.angle_beta   90.00
_cell.angle_gamma   90.00
#
_symmetry.space_group_name_H-M   'P 1'
#
loop_
_entity.id
_entity.type
_entity.pdbx_description
1 polymer ?
#
loop_
_entity_poly.entity_id
_entity_poly.type
_entity_poly.pdbx_seq_one_letter_code
_entity_poly.pdbx_strand_id
1 'polypeptide(L)'
;MTTPPPAGPGAPAGSQASLRLSRLIKRPVTDRGGGSLGRLADVIVRLRGADYPLVTGLVAAVGGREIFVPIDQVSSFDGDPLRLSSARLSLRHFERRDGEVLLRADVLGHRLIDVPNARLVRAADLELARVSSLPPSRDDNLLPSRADNLLPSRDDNLPPSRDDAEWVVAGVDTRPRRMFGLRAPNTRVSWGGVRDWHDFEWLIGHEGSALLRGPFARIRRLKPAQIADLLESASAEEETEILGRVRADPELEADVFEELDEDLATRLLGARTDFEIAEVLARMRADDAADAIAELPQQRRQPVLDLLPAGQRQKVLTLMGFASASAGGLMGVDFIALPGMVTVRGALARVRESPMLQPEALTSVHAVNEDGCLRGVARLVTMVQADPDAALIEVCDTDPVRVGTDTDITEVAVLMTDYNLITIPVVDDANRLLGVITVDDILEIALPPDWRRREATHLPDSRPGPPA
;
A
#
# COMPACT_ATOMS: atom_id res chain seq x y z
N MET A 1 66.42 16.71 -12.71
CA MET A 1 65.40 17.27 -11.80
C MET A 1 64.06 16.96 -12.37
N THR A 2 63.51 15.84 -11.99
CA THR A 2 62.19 15.34 -12.40
C THR A 2 61.23 15.56 -11.26
N THR A 3 60.24 16.40 -11.48
CA THR A 3 59.12 16.68 -10.55
C THR A 3 58.23 15.43 -10.41
N PRO A 4 57.83 15.07 -9.20
CA PRO A 4 56.86 13.97 -8.99
C PRO A 4 55.46 14.38 -9.45
N PRO A 5 54.61 13.42 -9.88
CA PRO A 5 53.23 13.67 -10.31
C PRO A 5 52.33 14.04 -9.13
N PRO A 6 51.26 14.81 -9.36
CA PRO A 6 50.34 15.22 -8.31
C PRO A 6 49.58 14.02 -7.74
N ALA A 7 49.41 14.03 -6.42
CA ALA A 7 48.63 13.06 -5.68
C ALA A 7 47.17 13.05 -6.17
N GLY A 8 46.67 11.86 -6.47
CA GLY A 8 45.26 11.64 -6.84
C GLY A 8 44.29 12.00 -5.71
N PRO A 9 43.01 12.25 -6.02
CA PRO A 9 42.04 12.71 -5.04
C PRO A 9 41.84 11.68 -3.93
N GLY A 10 41.94 12.19 -2.70
CA GLY A 10 41.85 11.42 -1.48
C GLY A 10 40.61 10.53 -1.43
N ALA A 11 40.79 9.35 -0.88
CA ALA A 11 39.71 8.45 -0.51
C ALA A 11 38.68 9.19 0.34
N PRO A 12 37.38 8.93 0.18
CA PRO A 12 36.35 9.56 1.01
C PRO A 12 36.59 9.17 2.47
N ALA A 13 36.65 10.18 3.30
CA ALA A 13 36.80 10.07 4.75
C ALA A 13 35.56 9.36 5.36
N GLY A 14 35.83 8.43 6.30
CA GLY A 14 34.87 7.97 7.28
C GLY A 14 33.98 6.81 6.78
N SER A 15 34.49 5.60 6.89
CA SER A 15 33.64 4.41 7.08
C SER A 15 32.82 4.62 8.37
N GLN A 16 31.60 5.14 8.24
CA GLN A 16 30.65 5.25 9.32
C GLN A 16 30.34 3.83 9.81
N ALA A 17 30.57 3.57 11.11
CA ALA A 17 30.46 2.25 11.70
C ALA A 17 28.99 1.80 11.73
N SER A 18 28.56 1.09 10.70
CA SER A 18 27.29 0.37 10.71
C SER A 18 27.51 -1.06 11.20
N LEU A 19 26.54 -1.59 11.95
CA LEU A 19 26.59 -2.92 12.54
C LEU A 19 25.47 -3.79 12.00
N ARG A 20 25.79 -4.99 11.56
CA ARG A 20 24.77 -5.98 11.18
C ARG A 20 24.29 -6.76 12.39
N LEU A 21 22.96 -6.89 12.54
CA LEU A 21 22.35 -7.63 13.64
C LEU A 21 22.88 -9.06 13.71
N SER A 22 23.01 -9.74 12.58
CA SER A 22 23.54 -11.11 12.52
C SER A 22 24.97 -11.26 13.08
N ARG A 23 25.77 -10.19 13.06
CA ARG A 23 27.10 -10.17 13.64
C ARG A 23 27.10 -9.83 15.14
N LEU A 24 26.06 -9.17 15.62
CA LEU A 24 25.89 -8.84 17.03
C LEU A 24 25.37 -10.04 17.83
N ILE A 25 24.40 -10.75 17.29
CA ILE A 25 23.80 -11.91 17.94
C ILE A 25 24.85 -12.97 18.28
N LYS A 26 24.79 -13.48 19.50
CA LYS A 26 25.75 -14.42 20.13
C LYS A 26 27.10 -13.84 20.51
N ARG A 27 27.36 -12.52 20.33
CA ARG A 27 28.58 -11.90 20.87
C ARG A 27 28.64 -12.07 22.39
N PRO A 28 29.84 -12.24 22.95
CA PRO A 28 30.03 -12.27 24.40
C PRO A 28 29.66 -10.93 25.01
N VAL A 29 28.99 -10.97 26.14
CA VAL A 29 28.68 -9.80 26.98
C VAL A 29 29.57 -9.88 28.21
N THR A 30 30.32 -8.82 28.49
CA THR A 30 31.25 -8.73 29.61
C THR A 30 30.90 -7.56 30.53
N ASP A 31 31.20 -7.71 31.83
CA ASP A 31 31.11 -6.62 32.76
C ASP A 31 32.24 -5.58 32.58
N ARG A 32 32.23 -4.53 33.41
CA ARG A 32 33.25 -3.48 33.40
C ARG A 32 34.65 -4.03 33.66
N GLY A 33 34.79 -5.12 34.41
CA GLY A 33 36.04 -5.77 34.76
C GLY A 33 36.56 -6.76 33.70
N GLY A 34 35.77 -7.02 32.62
CA GLY A 34 36.07 -8.03 31.60
C GLY A 34 35.59 -9.44 31.98
N GLY A 35 34.87 -9.60 33.08
CA GLY A 35 34.25 -10.88 33.47
C GLY A 35 33.13 -11.25 32.47
N SER A 36 33.12 -12.52 32.00
CA SER A 36 32.08 -13.00 31.09
C SER A 36 30.74 -13.15 31.83
N LEU A 37 29.71 -12.46 31.31
CA LEU A 37 28.35 -12.54 31.88
C LEU A 37 27.46 -13.51 31.09
N GLY A 38 27.64 -13.57 29.76
CA GLY A 38 26.81 -14.38 28.89
C GLY A 38 26.98 -13.99 27.42
N ARG A 39 25.90 -14.15 26.64
CA ARG A 39 25.90 -13.81 25.20
C ARG A 39 24.67 -13.00 24.85
N LEU A 40 24.81 -12.11 23.85
CA LEU A 40 23.69 -11.37 23.30
C LEU A 40 22.68 -12.33 22.66
N ALA A 41 21.44 -12.30 23.15
CA ALA A 41 20.31 -13.08 22.61
C ALA A 41 19.50 -12.29 21.60
N ASP A 42 19.18 -11.01 21.92
CA ASP A 42 18.40 -10.12 21.04
C ASP A 42 18.71 -8.64 21.30
N VAL A 43 18.23 -7.78 20.41
CA VAL A 43 18.29 -6.31 20.52
C VAL A 43 16.86 -5.78 20.55
N ILE A 44 16.58 -4.91 21.53
CA ILE A 44 15.26 -4.33 21.72
C ILE A 44 15.26 -2.93 21.10
N VAL A 45 14.24 -2.67 20.29
CA VAL A 45 13.99 -1.34 19.72
C VAL A 45 12.61 -0.85 20.07
N ARG A 46 12.43 0.46 20.10
CA ARG A 46 11.13 1.12 20.19
C ARG A 46 10.80 1.81 18.87
N LEU A 47 9.59 1.52 18.35
CA LEU A 47 9.06 2.19 17.17
C LEU A 47 8.72 3.65 17.52
N ARG A 48 9.04 4.59 16.62
CA ARG A 48 8.81 6.03 16.79
C ARG A 48 7.99 6.61 15.62
N GLY A 49 6.88 5.98 15.27
CA GLY A 49 6.05 6.42 14.14
C GLY A 49 6.83 6.42 12.81
N ALA A 50 7.09 7.61 12.26
CA ALA A 50 7.81 7.78 10.99
C ALA A 50 9.34 7.70 11.14
N ASP A 51 9.89 7.85 12.35
CA ASP A 51 11.34 7.90 12.60
C ASP A 51 11.97 6.50 12.60
N TYR A 52 13.32 6.47 12.51
CA TYR A 52 14.09 5.24 12.68
C TYR A 52 13.87 4.63 14.07
N PRO A 53 13.63 3.29 14.18
CA PRO A 53 13.46 2.63 15.47
C PRO A 53 14.67 2.75 16.35
N LEU A 54 14.49 3.27 17.57
CA LEU A 54 15.55 3.48 18.54
C LEU A 54 15.89 2.21 19.28
N VAL A 55 17.17 1.89 19.41
CA VAL A 55 17.65 0.80 20.29
C VAL A 55 17.50 1.25 21.75
N THR A 56 16.67 0.54 22.50
CA THR A 56 16.39 0.85 23.92
C THR A 56 17.08 -0.10 24.89
N GLY A 57 17.46 -1.29 24.42
CA GLY A 57 18.11 -2.27 25.26
C GLY A 57 18.54 -3.54 24.52
N LEU A 58 19.11 -4.45 25.30
CA LEU A 58 19.59 -5.75 24.87
C LEU A 58 18.94 -6.85 25.70
N VAL A 59 18.80 -8.01 25.12
CA VAL A 59 18.51 -9.25 25.85
C VAL A 59 19.79 -10.08 25.91
N ALA A 60 20.31 -10.33 27.11
CA ALA A 60 21.48 -11.15 27.33
C ALA A 60 21.08 -12.53 27.90
N ALA A 61 21.59 -13.60 27.31
CA ALA A 61 21.44 -14.95 27.84
C ALA A 61 22.56 -15.22 28.86
N VAL A 62 22.19 -15.32 30.14
CA VAL A 62 23.09 -15.48 31.31
C VAL A 62 22.64 -16.67 32.13
N GLY A 63 23.44 -17.71 32.25
CA GLY A 63 23.12 -18.88 33.07
C GLY A 63 21.79 -19.57 32.72
N GLY A 64 21.39 -19.55 31.43
CA GLY A 64 20.12 -20.13 30.94
C GLY A 64 18.88 -19.24 31.13
N ARG A 65 19.06 -17.99 31.58
CA ARG A 65 18.00 -17.00 31.73
C ARG A 65 18.22 -15.83 30.77
N GLU A 66 17.14 -15.23 30.28
CA GLU A 66 17.16 -14.00 29.51
C GLU A 66 17.00 -12.80 30.44
N ILE A 67 17.94 -11.87 30.35
CA ILE A 67 18.04 -10.69 31.21
C ILE A 67 17.99 -9.45 30.33
N PHE A 68 17.19 -8.47 30.74
CA PHE A 68 17.15 -7.15 30.12
C PHE A 68 18.35 -6.30 30.55
N VAL A 69 19.04 -5.72 29.57
CA VAL A 69 20.12 -4.75 29.76
C VAL A 69 19.76 -3.45 29.06
N PRO A 70 19.48 -2.35 29.77
CA PRO A 70 19.25 -1.05 29.17
C PRO A 70 20.43 -0.58 28.33
N ILE A 71 20.20 0.15 27.24
CA ILE A 71 21.25 0.59 26.35
C ILE A 71 22.25 1.57 27.01
N ASP A 72 21.80 2.38 27.98
CA ASP A 72 22.63 3.30 28.77
C ASP A 72 23.65 2.59 29.66
N GLN A 73 23.45 1.29 29.94
CA GLN A 73 24.39 0.46 30.64
C GLN A 73 25.40 -0.24 29.72
N VAL A 74 25.34 0.00 28.42
CA VAL A 74 26.29 -0.54 27.44
C VAL A 74 27.34 0.51 27.11
N SER A 75 28.59 0.27 27.50
CA SER A 75 29.68 1.21 27.25
C SER A 75 30.26 1.12 25.83
N SER A 76 30.15 -0.06 25.19
CA SER A 76 30.58 -0.29 23.80
C SER A 76 29.64 -1.26 23.13
N PHE A 77 28.71 -0.73 22.33
CA PHE A 77 27.74 -1.53 21.57
C PHE A 77 28.37 -2.11 20.29
N ASP A 78 29.35 -1.44 19.73
CA ASP A 78 30.12 -1.85 18.53
C ASP A 78 31.31 -2.78 18.86
N GLY A 79 31.66 -2.93 20.14
CA GLY A 79 32.78 -3.77 20.58
C GLY A 79 32.52 -5.28 20.44
N ASP A 80 33.62 -6.03 20.41
CA ASP A 80 33.63 -7.47 20.52
C ASP A 80 34.71 -7.88 21.54
N PRO A 81 34.32 -8.18 22.78
CA PRO A 81 32.99 -8.36 23.37
C PRO A 81 32.19 -7.06 23.60
N LEU A 82 30.86 -7.19 23.74
CA LEU A 82 29.98 -6.11 24.20
C LEU A 82 30.31 -5.83 25.68
N ARG A 83 30.66 -4.58 26.01
CA ARG A 83 31.03 -4.20 27.38
C ARG A 83 29.93 -3.41 28.07
N LEU A 84 29.64 -3.78 29.31
CA LEU A 84 28.73 -3.05 30.16
C LEU A 84 29.48 -1.97 30.96
N SER A 85 28.82 -0.86 31.23
CA SER A 85 29.33 0.25 32.06
C SER A 85 29.24 -0.07 33.56
N SER A 86 28.33 -0.98 33.94
CA SER A 86 28.05 -1.35 35.34
C SER A 86 28.45 -2.79 35.62
N ALA A 87 28.96 -3.05 36.83
CA ALA A 87 29.17 -4.39 37.34
C ALA A 87 27.90 -4.98 37.99
N ARG A 88 26.86 -4.16 38.22
CA ARG A 88 25.58 -4.60 38.82
C ARG A 88 24.52 -4.68 37.71
N LEU A 89 24.22 -5.91 37.31
CA LEU A 89 23.05 -6.19 36.45
C LEU A 89 21.83 -6.36 37.36
N SER A 90 20.71 -5.74 36.98
CA SER A 90 19.41 -6.13 37.51
C SER A 90 19.06 -7.48 36.90
N LEU A 91 19.12 -8.55 37.70
CA LEU A 91 18.78 -9.92 37.31
C LEU A 91 17.26 -10.12 37.13
N ARG A 92 16.51 -9.07 36.85
CA ARG A 92 15.08 -9.20 36.54
C ARG A 92 14.93 -9.94 35.23
N HIS A 93 14.02 -10.87 35.20
CA HIS A 93 13.63 -11.55 33.95
C HIS A 93 13.18 -10.53 32.96
N PHE A 94 13.49 -10.76 31.68
CA PHE A 94 13.01 -9.89 30.61
C PHE A 94 11.49 -10.03 30.49
N GLU A 95 10.78 -8.92 30.66
CA GLU A 95 9.36 -8.78 30.35
C GLU A 95 9.22 -7.71 29.28
N ARG A 96 8.57 -8.07 28.18
CA ARG A 96 8.35 -7.16 27.04
C ARG A 96 7.40 -6.04 27.48
N ARG A 97 7.72 -4.80 27.15
CA ARG A 97 6.86 -3.64 27.34
C ARG A 97 6.11 -3.29 26.05
N ASP A 98 5.00 -2.59 26.20
CA ASP A 98 4.26 -2.10 25.04
C ASP A 98 5.16 -1.23 24.15
N GLY A 99 5.15 -1.55 22.85
CA GLY A 99 5.97 -0.86 21.85
C GLY A 99 7.41 -1.31 21.72
N GLU A 100 7.85 -2.28 22.48
CA GLU A 100 9.16 -2.91 22.31
C GLU A 100 9.09 -4.02 21.27
N VAL A 101 10.04 -4.01 20.34
CA VAL A 101 10.22 -5.00 19.28
C VAL A 101 11.58 -5.66 19.44
N LEU A 102 11.59 -6.98 19.38
CA LEU A 102 12.79 -7.81 19.42
C LEU A 102 13.29 -8.04 18.00
N LEU A 103 14.43 -7.46 17.64
CA LEU A 103 14.89 -7.47 16.25
C LEU A 103 15.14 -8.88 15.70
N ARG A 104 15.66 -9.79 16.54
CA ARG A 104 15.90 -11.17 16.13
C ARG A 104 14.62 -12.01 16.12
N ALA A 105 13.81 -11.90 17.17
CA ALA A 105 12.63 -12.74 17.32
C ALA A 105 11.47 -12.30 16.41
N ASP A 106 11.28 -10.98 16.25
CA ASP A 106 10.09 -10.43 15.60
C ASP A 106 10.34 -9.98 14.15
N VAL A 107 11.59 -9.69 13.76
CA VAL A 107 11.90 -9.07 12.46
C VAL A 107 12.82 -9.94 11.60
N LEU A 108 13.93 -10.39 12.16
CA LEU A 108 14.92 -11.15 11.41
C LEU A 108 14.34 -12.47 10.90
N GLY A 109 14.31 -12.63 9.58
CA GLY A 109 13.72 -13.80 8.94
C GLY A 109 12.21 -13.73 8.70
N HIS A 110 11.52 -12.73 9.22
CA HIS A 110 10.09 -12.50 8.96
C HIS A 110 9.89 -11.71 7.66
N ARG A 111 8.66 -11.74 7.12
CA ARG A 111 8.30 -10.99 5.92
C ARG A 111 7.90 -9.56 6.28
N LEU A 112 8.26 -8.64 5.41
CA LEU A 112 7.98 -7.21 5.46
C LEU A 112 7.33 -6.79 4.16
N ILE A 113 6.53 -5.73 4.19
CA ILE A 113 6.06 -5.08 2.97
C ILE A 113 7.16 -4.14 2.48
N ASP A 114 7.67 -4.38 1.29
CA ASP A 114 8.54 -3.49 0.52
C ASP A 114 7.63 -2.47 -0.19
N VAL A 115 7.39 -1.33 0.45
CA VAL A 115 6.39 -0.34 -0.01
C VAL A 115 6.70 0.21 -1.41
N PRO A 116 7.94 0.65 -1.73
CA PRO A 116 8.24 1.14 -3.08
C PRO A 116 8.04 0.12 -4.20
N ASN A 117 8.15 -1.18 -3.91
CA ASN A 117 7.99 -2.24 -4.90
C ASN A 117 6.71 -3.07 -4.72
N ALA A 118 5.85 -2.67 -3.77
CA ALA A 118 4.56 -3.32 -3.47
C ALA A 118 4.65 -4.85 -3.39
N ARG A 119 5.58 -5.38 -2.60
CA ARG A 119 5.79 -6.83 -2.48
C ARG A 119 6.21 -7.26 -1.09
N LEU A 120 5.94 -8.51 -0.76
CA LEU A 120 6.40 -9.13 0.49
C LEU A 120 7.84 -9.62 0.33
N VAL A 121 8.73 -9.17 1.21
CA VAL A 121 10.15 -9.56 1.22
C VAL A 121 10.56 -10.06 2.61
N ARG A 122 11.55 -10.95 2.66
CA ARG A 122 12.06 -11.46 3.93
C ARG A 122 13.23 -10.63 4.42
N ALA A 123 13.22 -10.21 5.68
CA ALA A 123 14.35 -9.55 6.33
C ALA A 123 15.50 -10.57 6.56
N ALA A 124 16.49 -10.57 5.68
CA ALA A 124 17.65 -11.47 5.80
C ALA A 124 18.67 -11.00 6.83
N ASP A 125 18.81 -9.68 7.01
CA ASP A 125 19.62 -9.04 8.05
C ASP A 125 19.12 -7.61 8.31
N LEU A 126 19.54 -7.02 9.42
CA LEU A 126 19.23 -5.63 9.78
C LEU A 126 20.52 -4.85 10.00
N GLU A 127 20.54 -3.59 9.56
CA GLU A 127 21.65 -2.68 9.77
C GLU A 127 21.32 -1.67 10.86
N LEU A 128 22.19 -1.61 11.85
CA LEU A 128 22.15 -0.67 12.96
C LEU A 128 23.19 0.42 12.73
N ALA A 129 22.81 1.68 12.89
CA ALA A 129 23.69 2.83 12.73
C ALA A 129 23.50 3.83 13.88
N ARG A 130 24.46 4.74 14.05
CA ARG A 130 24.29 5.87 14.97
C ARG A 130 23.47 6.94 14.30
N VAL A 131 22.60 7.62 15.07
CA VAL A 131 21.75 8.72 14.56
C VAL A 131 22.60 9.77 13.86
N SER A 132 23.76 10.14 14.43
CA SER A 132 24.67 11.12 13.84
C SER A 132 25.23 10.74 12.46
N SER A 133 25.08 9.48 12.05
CA SER A 133 25.58 8.96 10.77
C SER A 133 24.48 8.81 9.70
N LEU A 134 23.23 9.13 10.02
CA LEU A 134 22.12 9.03 9.08
C LEU A 134 22.04 10.26 8.17
N PRO A 135 21.63 10.09 6.90
CA PRO A 135 21.28 11.23 6.06
C PRO A 135 20.09 11.98 6.66
N PRO A 136 19.97 13.30 6.45
CA PRO A 136 18.79 14.05 6.89
C PRO A 136 17.52 13.44 6.31
N SER A 137 16.45 13.38 7.13
CA SER A 137 15.17 12.78 6.76
C SER A 137 14.63 13.39 5.46
N ARG A 138 14.14 12.55 4.54
CA ARG A 138 13.54 13.01 3.27
C ARG A 138 12.20 13.73 3.45
N ASP A 139 11.60 13.67 4.64
CA ASP A 139 10.25 14.17 4.92
C ASP A 139 10.22 15.60 5.54
N ASP A 140 11.35 16.31 5.64
CA ASP A 140 11.42 17.68 6.19
C ASP A 140 10.67 18.74 5.34
N ASN A 141 10.05 18.36 4.22
CA ASN A 141 9.26 19.26 3.34
C ASN A 141 7.74 19.14 3.52
N LEU A 142 7.25 18.38 4.48
CA LEU A 142 5.82 18.34 4.80
C LEU A 142 5.58 19.21 6.03
N LEU A 143 4.96 20.38 5.82
CA LEU A 143 4.49 21.29 6.88
C LEU A 143 3.73 20.49 7.95
N PRO A 144 3.99 20.72 9.25
CA PRO A 144 3.27 20.02 10.32
C PRO A 144 1.78 20.36 10.23
N SER A 145 0.95 19.38 10.01
CA SER A 145 -0.49 19.53 10.09
C SER A 145 -0.88 19.81 11.55
N ARG A 146 -1.82 20.72 11.75
CA ARG A 146 -2.33 21.25 13.04
C ARG A 146 -2.94 20.19 14.00
N ALA A 147 -2.71 18.91 13.80
CA ALA A 147 -3.28 17.82 14.59
C ALA A 147 -2.39 17.29 15.73
N ASP A 148 -1.15 17.78 15.88
CA ASP A 148 -0.16 17.22 16.83
C ASP A 148 -0.27 17.74 18.29
N ASN A 149 -1.41 18.36 18.67
CA ASN A 149 -1.58 18.90 20.02
C ASN A 149 -2.24 17.96 21.04
N LEU A 150 -2.25 16.64 20.82
CA LEU A 150 -2.84 15.65 21.75
C LEU A 150 -1.88 14.55 22.20
N LEU A 151 -0.58 14.79 22.23
CA LEU A 151 0.34 13.90 22.94
C LEU A 151 0.62 14.45 24.33
N PRO A 152 0.57 13.60 25.40
CA PRO A 152 0.89 14.04 26.75
C PRO A 152 2.34 14.52 26.80
N SER A 153 2.50 15.65 27.47
CA SER A 153 3.73 16.38 27.76
C SER A 153 4.95 15.47 27.98
N ARG A 154 6.03 15.81 27.29
CA ARG A 154 7.40 15.44 27.60
C ARG A 154 7.60 15.42 29.12
N ASP A 155 8.04 14.30 29.66
CA ASP A 155 8.66 14.27 30.97
C ASP A 155 9.95 15.08 30.91
N ASP A 156 9.88 16.33 31.37
CA ASP A 156 10.99 17.32 31.40
C ASP A 156 12.09 16.98 32.42
N ASN A 157 12.15 15.74 32.89
CA ASN A 157 13.14 15.29 33.89
C ASN A 157 14.21 14.34 33.36
N LEU A 158 14.47 14.31 32.04
CA LEU A 158 15.68 13.67 31.56
C LEU A 158 16.81 14.68 31.43
N PRO A 159 18.00 14.46 32.07
CA PRO A 159 19.12 15.39 31.93
C PRO A 159 19.55 15.46 30.46
N PRO A 160 20.05 16.61 29.97
CA PRO A 160 20.57 16.72 28.63
C PRO A 160 21.82 15.83 28.53
N SER A 161 21.67 14.65 27.92
CA SER A 161 22.72 13.68 27.82
C SER A 161 23.17 13.56 26.38
N ARG A 162 24.46 13.81 26.17
CA ARG A 162 25.36 13.23 25.18
C ARG A 162 24.69 12.81 23.86
N ASP A 163 24.57 13.74 22.95
CA ASP A 163 23.98 13.59 21.59
C ASP A 163 24.76 12.65 20.65
N ASP A 164 25.76 11.89 21.15
CA ASP A 164 26.67 11.13 20.29
C ASP A 164 26.48 9.62 20.25
N ALA A 165 25.44 9.05 20.90
CA ALA A 165 25.39 7.60 21.12
C ALA A 165 24.08 6.88 20.83
N GLU A 166 23.06 7.53 20.27
CA GLU A 166 21.80 6.83 19.95
C GLU A 166 21.97 5.90 18.74
N TRP A 167 21.71 4.60 18.96
CA TRP A 167 21.67 3.59 17.93
C TRP A 167 20.24 3.38 17.42
N VAL A 168 20.10 3.24 16.12
CA VAL A 168 18.82 3.01 15.45
C VAL A 168 18.94 1.90 14.42
N VAL A 169 17.79 1.35 14.00
CA VAL A 169 17.72 0.47 12.83
C VAL A 169 17.68 1.34 11.59
N ALA A 170 18.76 1.39 10.85
CA ALA A 170 18.92 2.23 9.66
C ALA A 170 18.41 1.55 8.39
N GLY A 171 18.50 0.22 8.30
CA GLY A 171 18.12 -0.47 7.08
C GLY A 171 17.91 -1.96 7.20
N VAL A 172 17.37 -2.53 6.12
CA VAL A 172 17.05 -3.96 5.98
C VAL A 172 17.78 -4.55 4.78
N ASP A 173 18.46 -5.67 4.97
CA ASP A 173 18.97 -6.52 3.88
C ASP A 173 17.93 -7.59 3.54
N THR A 174 17.41 -7.55 2.32
CA THR A 174 16.36 -8.48 1.84
C THR A 174 16.93 -9.60 0.97
N ARG A 175 18.25 -9.67 0.78
CA ARG A 175 18.87 -10.69 -0.06
C ARG A 175 18.85 -12.05 0.64
N PRO A 176 18.41 -13.14 -0.05
CA PRO A 176 18.44 -14.47 0.54
C PRO A 176 19.89 -14.83 0.91
N ARG A 177 20.10 -15.30 2.15
CA ARG A 177 21.39 -15.87 2.56
C ARG A 177 21.71 -17.06 1.63
N ARG A 178 22.83 -16.99 0.94
CA ARG A 178 23.31 -18.08 0.07
C ARG A 178 23.54 -19.33 0.92
N MET A 179 22.67 -20.30 0.78
CA MET A 179 22.96 -21.67 1.15
C MET A 179 23.67 -22.31 -0.06
N PHE A 180 24.92 -22.77 0.15
CA PHE A 180 25.75 -23.39 -0.89
C PHE A 180 26.16 -22.51 -2.09
N GLY A 181 27.28 -21.81 -1.98
CA GLY A 181 28.34 -21.54 -2.97
C GLY A 181 28.03 -21.11 -4.41
N LEU A 182 26.79 -21.07 -4.87
CA LEU A 182 26.43 -20.75 -6.24
C LEU A 182 26.16 -19.25 -6.42
N ARG A 183 26.98 -18.64 -7.26
CA ARG A 183 26.86 -17.23 -7.67
C ARG A 183 25.66 -17.07 -8.59
N ALA A 184 24.67 -16.24 -8.22
CA ALA A 184 23.71 -15.73 -9.18
C ALA A 184 24.39 -14.75 -10.15
N PRO A 185 24.05 -14.79 -11.46
CA PRO A 185 24.67 -13.93 -12.44
C PRO A 185 24.25 -12.47 -12.23
N ASN A 186 25.26 -11.60 -12.28
CA ASN A 186 25.27 -10.15 -12.47
C ASN A 186 23.94 -9.38 -12.36
N THR A 187 23.62 -8.91 -11.18
CA THR A 187 22.94 -7.62 -11.02
C THR A 187 23.96 -6.65 -10.42
N ARG A 188 24.19 -5.52 -11.11
CA ARG A 188 25.04 -4.42 -10.63
C ARG A 188 24.46 -3.90 -9.33
N VAL A 189 25.06 -4.30 -8.23
CA VAL A 189 24.65 -3.91 -6.88
C VAL A 189 25.31 -2.57 -6.57
N SER A 190 24.49 -1.55 -6.50
CA SER A 190 24.80 -0.33 -5.77
C SER A 190 25.12 -0.71 -4.32
N TRP A 191 26.14 -0.13 -3.75
CA TRP A 191 26.68 -0.27 -2.40
C TRP A 191 25.79 -1.01 -1.38
N GLY A 192 26.09 -2.29 -1.13
CA GLY A 192 25.75 -2.98 0.11
C GLY A 192 24.46 -3.80 0.18
N GLY A 193 23.48 -3.65 -0.71
CA GLY A 193 22.25 -4.47 -0.67
C GLY A 193 21.34 -4.26 0.54
N VAL A 194 21.65 -3.31 1.41
CA VAL A 194 20.81 -2.82 2.49
C VAL A 194 20.00 -1.65 1.94
N ARG A 195 18.71 -1.67 2.20
CA ARG A 195 17.79 -0.59 1.83
C ARG A 195 17.35 0.13 3.08
N ASP A 196 16.97 1.39 2.92
CA ASP A 196 16.52 2.23 4.01
C ASP A 196 15.34 1.59 4.76
N TRP A 197 15.36 1.71 6.09
CA TRP A 197 14.28 1.26 6.95
C TRP A 197 12.89 1.81 6.54
N HIS A 198 12.84 3.06 6.06
CA HIS A 198 11.62 3.74 5.64
C HIS A 198 10.96 3.14 4.38
N ASP A 199 11.68 2.32 3.62
CA ASP A 199 11.12 1.60 2.49
C ASP A 199 10.23 0.41 2.91
N PHE A 200 10.24 0.04 4.18
CA PHE A 200 9.56 -1.18 4.64
C PHE A 200 8.48 -0.90 5.67
N GLU A 201 7.44 -1.72 5.63
CA GLU A 201 6.44 -1.81 6.67
C GLU A 201 6.38 -3.23 7.26
N TRP A 202 6.23 -3.32 8.56
CA TRP A 202 6.33 -4.57 9.29
C TRP A 202 4.98 -5.25 9.41
N LEU A 203 5.00 -6.56 9.22
CA LEU A 203 3.90 -7.46 9.54
C LEU A 203 4.23 -8.16 10.88
N ILE A 204 4.08 -7.48 11.99
CA ILE A 204 4.35 -8.06 13.32
C ILE A 204 3.02 -8.37 13.99
N GLY A 205 2.76 -9.67 14.18
CA GLY A 205 1.53 -10.21 14.75
C GLY A 205 1.41 -10.09 16.28
N HIS A 206 1.92 -9.04 16.93
CA HIS A 206 1.78 -8.84 18.37
C HIS A 206 0.76 -7.76 18.70
N GLU A 207 -0.22 -8.09 19.57
CA GLU A 207 -1.29 -7.18 20.01
C GLU A 207 -0.75 -5.86 20.60
N GLY A 208 0.37 -5.89 21.33
CA GLY A 208 0.99 -4.68 21.89
C GLY A 208 1.60 -3.72 20.85
N SER A 209 2.06 -4.22 19.71
CA SER A 209 2.58 -3.38 18.63
C SER A 209 1.49 -2.80 17.74
N ALA A 210 0.27 -3.37 17.75
CA ALA A 210 -0.88 -2.85 17.04
C ALA A 210 -1.29 -1.45 17.52
N LEU A 211 -1.19 -1.17 18.81
CA LEU A 211 -1.56 0.12 19.43
C LEU A 211 -0.60 1.27 19.08
N LEU A 212 0.64 0.97 18.70
CA LEU A 212 1.65 1.96 18.30
C LEU A 212 1.67 2.24 16.79
N ARG A 213 0.86 1.53 16.04
CA ARG A 213 0.63 1.78 14.63
C ARG A 213 -0.22 3.04 14.51
N GLY A 214 0.44 4.18 14.48
CA GLY A 214 -0.23 5.46 14.22
C GLY A 214 -0.95 5.44 12.88
N PRO A 215 -1.76 6.48 12.57
CA PRO A 215 -2.53 6.61 11.33
C PRO A 215 -1.68 6.67 10.04
N PHE A 216 -0.39 6.46 10.16
CA PHE A 216 0.64 6.56 9.11
C PHE A 216 1.06 5.21 8.53
N ALA A 217 0.17 4.20 8.53
CA ALA A 217 0.48 2.95 7.82
C ALA A 217 0.86 3.25 6.37
N ARG A 218 2.11 2.99 6.01
CA ARG A 218 2.66 3.26 4.66
C ARG A 218 1.94 2.45 3.59
N ILE A 219 1.27 1.38 3.97
CA ILE A 219 0.39 0.59 3.10
C ILE A 219 -0.69 1.45 2.42
N ARG A 220 -1.14 2.53 3.05
CA ARG A 220 -2.09 3.48 2.47
C ARG A 220 -1.53 4.30 1.31
N ARG A 221 -0.21 4.26 1.08
CA ARG A 221 0.44 4.89 -0.08
C ARG A 221 0.42 3.99 -1.31
N LEU A 222 0.09 2.71 -1.12
CA LEU A 222 -0.06 1.75 -2.20
C LEU A 222 -1.41 1.95 -2.88
N LYS A 223 -1.46 1.63 -4.16
CA LYS A 223 -2.72 1.56 -4.89
C LYS A 223 -3.54 0.35 -4.42
N PRO A 224 -4.88 0.37 -4.49
CA PRO A 224 -5.73 -0.76 -4.13
C PRO A 224 -5.26 -2.08 -4.78
N ALA A 225 -5.02 -2.10 -6.07
CA ALA A 225 -4.50 -3.24 -6.81
C ALA A 225 -3.16 -3.78 -6.27
N GLN A 226 -2.27 -2.90 -5.80
CA GLN A 226 -1.01 -3.34 -5.20
C GLN A 226 -1.21 -4.00 -3.82
N ILE A 227 -2.24 -3.56 -3.09
CA ILE A 227 -2.61 -4.17 -1.81
C ILE A 227 -3.27 -5.53 -2.05
N ALA A 228 -4.09 -5.65 -3.09
CA ALA A 228 -4.67 -6.93 -3.54
C ALA A 228 -3.56 -7.94 -3.89
N ASP A 229 -2.57 -7.57 -4.72
CA ASP A 229 -1.40 -8.41 -5.03
C ASP A 229 -0.64 -8.87 -3.75
N LEU A 230 -0.54 -8.00 -2.74
CA LEU A 230 0.08 -8.36 -1.46
C LEU A 230 -0.74 -9.42 -0.73
N LEU A 231 -2.07 -9.27 -0.67
CA LEU A 231 -2.99 -10.20 -0.03
C LEU A 231 -2.95 -11.57 -0.70
N GLU A 232 -2.95 -11.64 -2.05
CA GLU A 232 -2.85 -12.88 -2.82
C GLU A 232 -1.55 -13.66 -2.55
N SER A 233 -0.45 -12.95 -2.26
CA SER A 233 0.84 -13.57 -1.96
C SER A 233 1.07 -13.82 -0.47
N ALA A 234 0.16 -13.39 0.40
CA ALA A 234 0.30 -13.45 1.85
C ALA A 234 -0.08 -14.82 2.43
N SER A 235 0.44 -15.14 3.62
CA SER A 235 -0.09 -16.22 4.46
C SER A 235 -1.35 -15.75 5.19
N ALA A 236 -2.16 -16.68 5.71
CA ALA A 236 -3.40 -16.33 6.43
C ALA A 236 -3.17 -15.37 7.63
N GLU A 237 -2.02 -15.47 8.30
CA GLU A 237 -1.64 -14.56 9.39
C GLU A 237 -1.32 -13.17 8.85
N GLU A 238 -0.58 -13.10 7.74
CA GLU A 238 -0.21 -11.86 7.06
C GLU A 238 -1.44 -11.17 6.45
N GLU A 239 -2.36 -11.95 5.83
CA GLU A 239 -3.66 -11.45 5.35
C GLU A 239 -4.45 -10.75 6.45
N THR A 240 -4.58 -11.41 7.62
CA THR A 240 -5.29 -10.84 8.77
C THR A 240 -4.67 -9.50 9.20
N GLU A 241 -3.36 -9.43 9.19
CA GLU A 241 -2.61 -8.24 9.56
C GLU A 241 -2.75 -7.10 8.53
N ILE A 242 -2.66 -7.41 7.23
CA ILE A 242 -2.86 -6.44 6.14
C ILE A 242 -4.30 -5.91 6.16
N LEU A 243 -5.29 -6.81 6.21
CA LEU A 243 -6.70 -6.43 6.28
C LEU A 243 -7.03 -5.58 7.51
N GLY A 244 -6.45 -5.91 8.68
CA GLY A 244 -6.64 -5.11 9.88
C GLY A 244 -6.16 -3.65 9.73
N ARG A 245 -5.23 -3.37 8.82
CA ARG A 245 -4.76 -2.02 8.50
C ARG A 245 -5.64 -1.33 7.45
N VAL A 246 -6.10 -2.08 6.46
CA VAL A 246 -6.98 -1.59 5.40
C VAL A 246 -8.36 -1.22 5.97
N ARG A 247 -8.90 -2.03 6.88
CA ARG A 247 -10.20 -1.77 7.58
C ARG A 247 -10.29 -0.43 8.30
N ALA A 248 -9.15 0.17 8.67
CA ALA A 248 -9.13 1.50 9.27
C ALA A 248 -9.57 2.62 8.30
N ASP A 249 -9.69 2.30 7.00
CA ASP A 249 -10.14 3.18 5.93
C ASP A 249 -11.16 2.42 5.08
N PRO A 250 -12.47 2.60 5.34
CA PRO A 250 -13.51 1.80 4.68
C PRO A 250 -13.61 2.01 3.17
N GLU A 251 -13.23 3.18 2.64
CA GLU A 251 -13.17 3.43 1.19
C GLU A 251 -12.04 2.61 0.57
N LEU A 252 -10.81 2.71 1.15
CA LEU A 252 -9.69 1.89 0.70
C LEU A 252 -9.99 0.39 0.81
N GLU A 253 -10.73 -0.04 1.83
CA GLU A 253 -11.12 -1.45 1.97
C GLU A 253 -11.99 -1.90 0.80
N ALA A 254 -13.00 -1.10 0.43
CA ALA A 254 -13.86 -1.40 -0.71
C ALA A 254 -13.05 -1.45 -2.02
N ASP A 255 -12.24 -0.42 -2.29
CA ASP A 255 -11.37 -0.38 -3.48
C ASP A 255 -10.41 -1.58 -3.56
N VAL A 256 -9.89 -2.06 -2.42
CA VAL A 256 -9.04 -3.27 -2.40
C VAL A 256 -9.84 -4.52 -2.72
N PHE A 257 -11.10 -4.63 -2.24
CA PHE A 257 -11.94 -5.78 -2.55
C PHE A 257 -12.37 -5.84 -4.01
N GLU A 258 -12.51 -4.71 -4.70
CA GLU A 258 -12.74 -4.61 -6.14
C GLU A 258 -11.59 -5.18 -6.97
N GLU A 259 -10.37 -5.12 -6.45
CA GLU A 259 -9.15 -5.54 -7.15
C GLU A 259 -8.68 -6.96 -6.77
N LEU A 260 -9.35 -7.65 -5.84
CA LEU A 260 -9.00 -9.01 -5.43
C LEU A 260 -9.48 -10.04 -6.45
N ASP A 261 -8.68 -11.13 -6.61
CA ASP A 261 -9.17 -12.33 -7.29
C ASP A 261 -10.48 -12.83 -6.65
N GLU A 262 -11.43 -13.29 -7.47
CA GLU A 262 -12.78 -13.72 -7.08
C GLU A 262 -12.76 -14.77 -5.95
N ASP A 263 -11.88 -15.79 -6.05
CA ASP A 263 -11.72 -16.84 -5.04
C ASP A 263 -11.29 -16.26 -3.68
N LEU A 264 -10.36 -15.30 -3.68
CA LEU A 264 -9.86 -14.66 -2.48
C LEU A 264 -10.91 -13.72 -1.88
N ALA A 265 -11.56 -12.90 -2.70
CA ALA A 265 -12.62 -11.99 -2.28
C ALA A 265 -13.78 -12.77 -1.63
N THR A 266 -14.26 -13.84 -2.28
CA THR A 266 -15.32 -14.72 -1.75
C THR A 266 -14.94 -15.36 -0.43
N ARG A 267 -13.70 -15.84 -0.29
CA ARG A 267 -13.20 -16.43 0.95
C ARG A 267 -13.14 -15.40 2.09
N LEU A 268 -12.62 -14.21 1.81
CA LEU A 268 -12.48 -13.15 2.82
C LEU A 268 -13.83 -12.56 3.24
N LEU A 269 -14.77 -12.37 2.29
CA LEU A 269 -16.14 -11.96 2.59
C LEU A 269 -16.89 -13.06 3.34
N GLY A 270 -16.70 -14.33 2.94
CA GLY A 270 -17.34 -15.48 3.58
C GLY A 270 -17.04 -15.62 5.08
N ALA A 271 -15.87 -15.14 5.52
CA ALA A 271 -15.45 -15.13 6.92
C ALA A 271 -16.08 -14.01 7.76
N ARG A 272 -16.84 -13.08 7.13
CA ARG A 272 -17.45 -11.90 7.78
C ARG A 272 -18.93 -12.14 8.08
N THR A 273 -19.47 -11.31 8.97
CA THR A 273 -20.92 -11.22 9.20
C THR A 273 -21.61 -10.54 8.00
N ASP A 274 -22.93 -10.77 7.82
CA ASP A 274 -23.69 -10.13 6.74
C ASP A 274 -23.65 -8.60 6.82
N PHE A 275 -23.61 -8.06 8.03
CA PHE A 275 -23.46 -6.61 8.25
C PHE A 275 -22.08 -6.09 7.75
N GLU A 276 -20.98 -6.75 8.11
CA GLU A 276 -19.65 -6.36 7.66
C GLU A 276 -19.49 -6.51 6.14
N ILE A 277 -20.11 -7.51 5.52
CA ILE A 277 -20.17 -7.63 4.07
C ILE A 277 -20.88 -6.44 3.47
N ALA A 278 -22.08 -6.12 3.96
CA ALA A 278 -22.87 -5.01 3.45
C ALA A 278 -22.16 -3.66 3.62
N GLU A 279 -21.36 -3.45 4.67
CA GLU A 279 -20.55 -2.23 4.85
C GLU A 279 -19.48 -2.06 3.75
N VAL A 280 -18.84 -3.13 3.32
CA VAL A 280 -17.88 -3.11 2.22
C VAL A 280 -18.60 -2.89 0.90
N LEU A 281 -19.61 -3.70 0.58
CA LEU A 281 -20.35 -3.64 -0.69
C LEU A 281 -21.11 -2.32 -0.87
N ALA A 282 -21.45 -1.62 0.22
CA ALA A 282 -22.11 -0.31 0.15
C ALA A 282 -21.20 0.78 -0.46
N ARG A 283 -19.87 0.55 -0.46
CA ARG A 283 -18.85 1.49 -0.96
C ARG A 283 -18.21 1.03 -2.27
N MET A 284 -18.37 -0.23 -2.60
CA MET A 284 -17.91 -0.79 -3.87
C MET A 284 -18.70 -0.23 -5.05
N ARG A 285 -18.14 -0.31 -6.23
CA ARG A 285 -18.89 -0.11 -7.48
C ARG A 285 -20.04 -1.11 -7.52
N ALA A 286 -21.13 -0.73 -8.17
CA ALA A 286 -22.36 -1.54 -8.12
C ALA A 286 -22.25 -2.85 -8.91
N ASP A 287 -21.45 -2.87 -9.99
CA ASP A 287 -21.07 -4.05 -10.79
C ASP A 287 -20.26 -5.04 -9.96
N ASP A 288 -19.15 -4.61 -9.36
CA ASP A 288 -18.34 -5.47 -8.49
C ASP A 288 -19.12 -5.98 -7.27
N ALA A 289 -19.98 -5.13 -6.69
CA ALA A 289 -20.83 -5.54 -5.59
C ALA A 289 -21.89 -6.59 -6.03
N ALA A 290 -22.39 -6.52 -7.28
CA ALA A 290 -23.31 -7.50 -7.83
C ALA A 290 -22.62 -8.86 -8.03
N ASP A 291 -21.42 -8.87 -8.58
CA ASP A 291 -20.61 -10.07 -8.77
C ASP A 291 -20.22 -10.69 -7.43
N ALA A 292 -19.74 -9.88 -6.46
CA ALA A 292 -19.43 -10.37 -5.12
C ALA A 292 -20.64 -11.00 -4.42
N ILE A 293 -21.86 -10.44 -4.58
CA ILE A 293 -23.09 -11.03 -4.02
C ILE A 293 -23.46 -12.33 -4.76
N ALA A 294 -23.25 -12.40 -6.09
CA ALA A 294 -23.51 -13.60 -6.87
C ALA A 294 -22.66 -14.80 -6.41
N GLU A 295 -21.45 -14.56 -5.91
CA GLU A 295 -20.56 -15.57 -5.38
C GLU A 295 -20.85 -15.96 -3.91
N LEU A 296 -21.60 -15.15 -3.17
CA LEU A 296 -22.00 -15.51 -1.79
C LEU A 296 -22.91 -16.76 -1.78
N PRO A 297 -22.85 -17.57 -0.71
CA PRO A 297 -23.82 -18.63 -0.48
C PRO A 297 -25.27 -18.10 -0.59
N GLN A 298 -26.12 -18.81 -1.32
CA GLN A 298 -27.49 -18.33 -1.64
C GLN A 298 -28.29 -17.86 -0.42
N GLN A 299 -28.08 -18.49 0.75
CA GLN A 299 -28.77 -18.13 1.98
C GLN A 299 -28.37 -16.74 2.53
N ARG A 300 -27.18 -16.23 2.13
CA ARG A 300 -26.63 -14.95 2.59
C ARG A 300 -26.97 -13.78 1.65
N ARG A 301 -27.27 -14.07 0.38
CA ARG A 301 -27.47 -13.02 -0.65
C ARG A 301 -28.58 -12.05 -0.27
N GLN A 302 -29.78 -12.55 0.06
CA GLN A 302 -30.91 -11.70 0.43
C GLN A 302 -30.65 -10.91 1.73
N PRO A 303 -30.18 -11.52 2.84
CA PRO A 303 -29.80 -10.78 4.05
C PRO A 303 -28.80 -9.64 3.80
N VAL A 304 -27.77 -9.86 2.98
CA VAL A 304 -26.78 -8.82 2.64
C VAL A 304 -27.43 -7.72 1.81
N LEU A 305 -28.21 -8.06 0.77
CA LEU A 305 -28.96 -7.08 -0.05
C LEU A 305 -29.85 -6.19 0.80
N ASP A 306 -30.53 -6.77 1.80
CA ASP A 306 -31.43 -6.01 2.67
C ASP A 306 -30.75 -5.02 3.59
N LEU A 307 -29.44 -5.25 3.86
CA LEU A 307 -28.58 -4.37 4.64
C LEU A 307 -27.95 -3.24 3.82
N LEU A 308 -27.92 -3.35 2.49
CA LEU A 308 -27.37 -2.31 1.63
C LEU A 308 -28.22 -1.02 1.67
N PRO A 309 -27.61 0.17 1.54
CA PRO A 309 -28.31 1.42 1.30
C PRO A 309 -29.27 1.29 0.11
N ALA A 310 -30.45 1.89 0.19
CA ALA A 310 -31.52 1.72 -0.81
C ALA A 310 -31.06 2.04 -2.25
N GLY A 311 -30.22 3.08 -2.44
CA GLY A 311 -29.67 3.45 -3.74
C GLY A 311 -28.74 2.36 -4.30
N GLN A 312 -27.78 1.87 -3.47
CA GLN A 312 -26.85 0.84 -3.85
C GLN A 312 -27.57 -0.49 -4.16
N ARG A 313 -28.49 -0.88 -3.27
CA ARG A 313 -29.31 -2.09 -3.48
C ARG A 313 -30.04 -2.07 -4.81
N GLN A 314 -30.66 -0.93 -5.20
CA GLN A 314 -31.36 -0.82 -6.46
C GLN A 314 -30.43 -1.02 -7.67
N LYS A 315 -29.23 -0.44 -7.64
CA LYS A 315 -28.22 -0.59 -8.68
C LYS A 315 -27.78 -2.05 -8.80
N VAL A 316 -27.39 -2.65 -7.68
CA VAL A 316 -26.95 -4.06 -7.61
C VAL A 316 -28.04 -5.00 -8.13
N LEU A 317 -29.29 -4.85 -7.69
CA LEU A 317 -30.41 -5.68 -8.17
C LEU A 317 -30.63 -5.52 -9.69
N THR A 318 -30.37 -4.35 -10.25
CA THR A 318 -30.47 -4.13 -11.70
C THR A 318 -29.41 -4.92 -12.43
N LEU A 319 -28.15 -4.90 -11.93
CA LEU A 319 -27.00 -5.55 -12.55
C LEU A 319 -27.03 -7.07 -12.41
N MET A 320 -27.46 -7.59 -11.28
CA MET A 320 -27.65 -9.05 -11.07
C MET A 320 -28.61 -9.72 -12.06
N GLY A 321 -29.36 -8.94 -12.85
CA GLY A 321 -30.25 -9.46 -13.91
C GLY A 321 -29.51 -9.81 -15.21
N PHE A 322 -28.24 -9.43 -15.36
CA PHE A 322 -27.45 -9.63 -16.58
C PHE A 322 -26.38 -10.71 -16.39
N ALA A 323 -25.91 -11.29 -17.48
CA ALA A 323 -24.78 -12.22 -17.45
C ALA A 323 -23.45 -11.44 -17.26
N SER A 324 -22.59 -11.88 -16.36
CA SER A 324 -21.30 -11.21 -16.06
C SER A 324 -20.40 -11.04 -17.29
N ALA A 325 -20.45 -11.97 -18.25
CA ALA A 325 -19.68 -11.90 -19.49
C ALA A 325 -20.37 -11.08 -20.61
N SER A 326 -21.32 -10.23 -20.31
CA SER A 326 -22.04 -9.39 -21.26
C SER A 326 -21.86 -7.90 -20.97
N ALA A 327 -22.18 -7.04 -21.95
CA ALA A 327 -22.16 -5.60 -21.76
C ALA A 327 -23.06 -5.15 -20.60
N GLY A 328 -24.19 -5.83 -20.36
CA GLY A 328 -25.09 -5.56 -19.25
C GLY A 328 -24.49 -5.93 -17.88
N GLY A 329 -23.67 -6.98 -17.80
CA GLY A 329 -22.96 -7.36 -16.58
C GLY A 329 -21.80 -6.43 -16.25
N LEU A 330 -21.09 -5.94 -17.27
CA LEU A 330 -19.91 -5.09 -17.11
C LEU A 330 -20.23 -3.60 -16.95
N MET A 331 -21.46 -3.16 -17.28
CA MET A 331 -21.78 -1.74 -17.29
C MET A 331 -21.84 -1.13 -15.88
N GLY A 332 -21.16 0.01 -15.71
CA GLY A 332 -21.40 0.89 -14.58
C GLY A 332 -22.74 1.63 -14.74
N VAL A 333 -23.50 1.75 -13.65
CA VAL A 333 -24.78 2.48 -13.63
C VAL A 333 -24.66 3.91 -13.10
N ASP A 334 -23.43 4.32 -12.77
CA ASP A 334 -23.06 5.67 -12.34
C ASP A 334 -22.58 6.51 -13.53
N PHE A 335 -23.50 7.14 -14.23
CA PHE A 335 -23.27 7.99 -15.38
C PHE A 335 -24.10 9.28 -15.34
N ILE A 336 -23.75 10.27 -16.13
CA ILE A 336 -24.52 11.51 -16.25
C ILE A 336 -25.44 11.45 -17.48
N ALA A 337 -26.74 11.39 -17.24
CA ALA A 337 -27.77 11.55 -18.25
C ALA A 337 -28.61 12.80 -17.98
N LEU A 338 -28.78 13.63 -19.01
CA LEU A 338 -29.49 14.90 -18.92
C LEU A 338 -30.45 15.08 -20.10
N PRO A 339 -31.58 15.83 -19.92
CA PRO A 339 -32.39 16.25 -21.05
C PRO A 339 -31.56 17.05 -22.07
N GLY A 340 -31.72 16.76 -23.35
CA GLY A 340 -30.91 17.39 -24.41
C GLY A 340 -31.02 18.92 -24.49
N MET A 341 -32.05 19.52 -23.89
CA MET A 341 -32.26 20.98 -23.84
C MET A 341 -31.55 21.68 -22.68
N VAL A 342 -30.90 20.93 -21.78
CA VAL A 342 -30.05 21.51 -20.74
C VAL A 342 -28.88 22.25 -21.44
N THR A 343 -28.49 23.41 -20.90
CA THR A 343 -27.34 24.14 -21.45
C THR A 343 -26.02 23.41 -21.17
N VAL A 344 -25.01 23.61 -22.00
CA VAL A 344 -23.64 23.11 -21.80
C VAL A 344 -23.13 23.52 -20.41
N ARG A 345 -23.38 24.77 -19.97
CA ARG A 345 -23.08 25.27 -18.62
C ARG A 345 -23.70 24.40 -17.53
N GLY A 346 -24.98 24.03 -17.70
CA GLY A 346 -25.71 23.16 -16.76
C GLY A 346 -25.14 21.75 -16.73
N ALA A 347 -24.78 21.21 -17.89
CA ALA A 347 -24.14 19.89 -17.98
C ALA A 347 -22.77 19.86 -17.28
N LEU A 348 -21.92 20.88 -17.54
CA LEU A 348 -20.62 21.00 -16.86
C LEU A 348 -20.74 21.22 -15.34
N ALA A 349 -21.81 21.89 -14.89
CA ALA A 349 -22.10 22.02 -13.44
C ALA A 349 -22.41 20.66 -12.85
N ARG A 350 -23.20 19.79 -13.51
CA ARG A 350 -23.47 18.42 -13.07
C ARG A 350 -22.21 17.56 -12.99
N VAL A 351 -21.31 17.67 -13.99
CA VAL A 351 -20.02 16.98 -13.94
C VAL A 351 -19.22 17.41 -12.72
N ARG A 352 -19.17 18.71 -12.41
CA ARG A 352 -18.43 19.24 -11.25
C ARG A 352 -19.01 18.79 -9.90
N GLU A 353 -20.33 18.62 -9.84
CA GLU A 353 -21.07 18.26 -8.63
C GLU A 353 -21.17 16.75 -8.39
N SER A 354 -20.63 15.93 -9.29
CA SER A 354 -20.71 14.47 -9.21
C SER A 354 -19.47 13.87 -8.50
N PRO A 355 -19.52 13.69 -7.18
CA PRO A 355 -18.32 13.28 -6.41
C PRO A 355 -18.07 11.77 -6.45
N MET A 356 -19.06 10.98 -6.86
CA MET A 356 -19.07 9.52 -6.68
C MET A 356 -18.90 8.72 -7.98
N LEU A 357 -18.67 9.40 -9.12
CA LEU A 357 -18.54 8.71 -10.40
C LEU A 357 -17.07 8.45 -10.70
N GLN A 358 -16.81 7.30 -11.36
CA GLN A 358 -15.49 7.02 -11.93
C GLN A 358 -15.07 8.19 -12.83
N PRO A 359 -13.81 8.65 -12.76
CA PRO A 359 -13.32 9.74 -13.59
C PRO A 359 -13.54 9.49 -15.09
N GLU A 360 -13.43 8.25 -15.54
CA GLU A 360 -13.63 7.80 -16.90
C GLU A 360 -15.08 8.00 -17.35
N ALA A 361 -16.06 7.66 -16.51
CA ALA A 361 -17.48 7.86 -16.77
C ALA A 361 -17.86 9.35 -16.89
N LEU A 362 -17.10 10.25 -16.23
CA LEU A 362 -17.29 11.71 -16.33
C LEU A 362 -16.74 12.30 -17.63
N THR A 363 -16.06 11.54 -18.45
CA THR A 363 -15.54 12.01 -19.76
C THR A 363 -16.61 12.23 -20.80
N SER A 364 -17.84 11.75 -20.52
CA SER A 364 -19.01 11.92 -21.40
C SER A 364 -20.28 12.23 -20.61
N VAL A 365 -21.18 12.99 -21.25
CA VAL A 365 -22.55 13.27 -20.77
C VAL A 365 -23.54 12.81 -21.84
N HIS A 366 -24.56 12.10 -21.39
CA HIS A 366 -25.56 11.49 -22.26
C HIS A 366 -26.82 12.35 -22.34
N ALA A 367 -27.20 12.78 -23.54
CA ALA A 367 -28.47 13.44 -23.77
C ALA A 367 -29.58 12.38 -23.92
N VAL A 368 -30.63 12.50 -23.11
CA VAL A 368 -31.78 11.57 -23.12
C VAL A 368 -33.09 12.33 -23.30
N ASN A 369 -34.14 11.64 -23.78
CA ASN A 369 -35.50 12.16 -23.78
C ASN A 369 -36.22 11.86 -22.46
N GLU A 370 -37.50 12.22 -22.36
CA GLU A 370 -38.36 12.00 -21.19
C GLU A 370 -38.53 10.51 -20.84
N ASP A 371 -38.43 9.61 -21.84
CA ASP A 371 -38.52 8.17 -21.66
C ASP A 371 -37.20 7.52 -21.27
N GLY A 372 -36.09 8.31 -21.15
CA GLY A 372 -34.73 7.82 -20.89
C GLY A 372 -34.00 7.28 -22.12
N CYS A 373 -34.59 7.43 -23.35
CA CYS A 373 -33.92 6.97 -24.57
C CYS A 373 -32.77 7.86 -24.93
N LEU A 374 -31.64 7.25 -25.30
CA LEU A 374 -30.43 7.93 -25.73
C LEU A 374 -30.66 8.74 -26.99
N ARG A 375 -30.31 10.02 -26.97
CA ARG A 375 -30.43 10.97 -28.10
C ARG A 375 -29.07 11.46 -28.59
N GLY A 376 -28.03 11.33 -27.80
CA GLY A 376 -26.68 11.71 -28.18
C GLY A 376 -25.71 11.64 -27.02
N VAL A 377 -24.42 11.71 -27.31
CA VAL A 377 -23.34 11.72 -26.33
C VAL A 377 -22.44 12.94 -26.56
N ALA A 378 -22.25 13.76 -25.54
CA ALA A 378 -21.33 14.90 -25.57
C ALA A 378 -20.05 14.53 -24.80
N ARG A 379 -18.89 14.61 -25.45
CA ARG A 379 -17.61 14.46 -24.80
C ARG A 379 -17.29 15.69 -23.96
N LEU A 380 -16.67 15.49 -22.78
CA LEU A 380 -16.29 16.60 -21.89
C LEU A 380 -15.46 17.67 -22.60
N VAL A 381 -14.51 17.27 -23.45
CA VAL A 381 -13.67 18.21 -24.25
C VAL A 381 -14.52 19.06 -25.19
N THR A 382 -15.50 18.45 -25.86
CA THR A 382 -16.41 19.16 -26.75
C THR A 382 -17.26 20.18 -26.03
N MET A 383 -17.77 19.80 -24.83
CA MET A 383 -18.54 20.71 -23.98
C MET A 383 -17.71 21.91 -23.46
N VAL A 384 -16.45 21.65 -23.08
CA VAL A 384 -15.54 22.71 -22.59
C VAL A 384 -15.22 23.73 -23.71
N GLN A 385 -15.20 23.29 -24.99
CA GLN A 385 -14.91 24.14 -26.15
C GLN A 385 -16.15 24.80 -26.76
N ALA A 386 -17.34 24.38 -26.35
CA ALA A 386 -18.61 24.88 -26.90
C ALA A 386 -19.08 26.17 -26.22
N ASP A 387 -20.06 26.84 -26.83
CA ASP A 387 -20.76 27.96 -26.20
C ASP A 387 -21.47 27.44 -24.95
N PRO A 388 -21.20 28.01 -23.77
CA PRO A 388 -21.84 27.59 -22.51
C PRO A 388 -23.38 27.67 -22.51
N ASP A 389 -23.95 28.52 -23.33
CA ASP A 389 -25.40 28.73 -23.41
C ASP A 389 -26.07 27.91 -24.53
N ALA A 390 -25.30 27.20 -25.36
CA ALA A 390 -25.81 26.22 -26.32
C ALA A 390 -26.55 25.06 -25.61
N ALA A 391 -27.54 24.48 -26.29
CA ALA A 391 -28.21 23.28 -25.80
C ALA A 391 -27.26 22.05 -25.87
N LEU A 392 -27.29 21.15 -24.89
CA LEU A 392 -26.44 19.97 -24.87
C LEU A 392 -26.55 19.13 -26.14
N ILE A 393 -27.77 18.99 -26.69
CA ILE A 393 -27.99 18.19 -27.90
C ILE A 393 -27.28 18.79 -29.15
N GLU A 394 -27.01 20.07 -29.17
CA GLU A 394 -26.34 20.74 -30.30
C GLU A 394 -24.84 20.40 -30.38
N VAL A 395 -24.26 19.97 -29.24
CA VAL A 395 -22.86 19.59 -29.08
C VAL A 395 -22.65 18.08 -28.99
N CYS A 396 -23.75 17.31 -29.01
CA CYS A 396 -23.71 15.86 -28.97
C CYS A 396 -23.42 15.25 -30.34
N ASP A 397 -22.72 14.11 -30.32
CA ASP A 397 -22.86 13.12 -31.38
C ASP A 397 -24.26 12.51 -31.27
N THR A 398 -25.09 12.67 -32.30
CA THR A 398 -26.50 12.25 -32.27
C THR A 398 -26.72 10.81 -32.77
N ASP A 399 -25.68 10.15 -33.26
CA ASP A 399 -25.68 8.73 -33.59
C ASP A 399 -24.44 8.03 -32.98
N PRO A 400 -24.29 8.07 -31.65
CA PRO A 400 -23.13 7.50 -30.99
C PRO A 400 -23.11 5.99 -31.15
N VAL A 401 -21.89 5.43 -31.20
CA VAL A 401 -21.68 3.98 -31.04
C VAL A 401 -22.23 3.58 -29.67
N ARG A 402 -23.08 2.55 -29.65
CA ARG A 402 -23.74 2.01 -28.47
C ARG A 402 -23.90 0.51 -28.60
N VAL A 403 -24.07 -0.17 -27.50
CA VAL A 403 -24.22 -1.64 -27.45
C VAL A 403 -25.50 -2.02 -26.69
N GLY A 404 -26.04 -3.21 -26.99
CA GLY A 404 -27.11 -3.82 -26.23
C GLY A 404 -26.59 -4.57 -25.00
N THR A 405 -27.48 -4.88 -24.06
CA THR A 405 -27.11 -5.58 -22.81
C THR A 405 -26.49 -6.96 -23.04
N ASP A 406 -26.87 -7.65 -24.13
CA ASP A 406 -26.39 -9.01 -24.43
C ASP A 406 -25.13 -9.02 -25.32
N THR A 407 -24.57 -7.86 -25.64
CA THR A 407 -23.36 -7.76 -26.49
C THR A 407 -22.19 -8.39 -25.76
N ASP A 408 -21.43 -9.25 -26.47
CA ASP A 408 -20.23 -9.89 -25.94
C ASP A 408 -19.13 -8.86 -25.66
N ILE A 409 -18.42 -9.03 -24.53
CA ILE A 409 -17.36 -8.10 -24.10
C ILE A 409 -16.26 -7.95 -25.15
N THR A 410 -15.91 -8.99 -25.89
CA THR A 410 -14.91 -8.94 -26.97
C THR A 410 -15.38 -7.99 -28.08
N GLU A 411 -16.65 -8.01 -28.42
CA GLU A 411 -17.24 -7.10 -29.41
C GLU A 411 -17.22 -5.66 -28.90
N VAL A 412 -17.56 -5.43 -27.62
CA VAL A 412 -17.44 -4.12 -26.99
C VAL A 412 -16.00 -3.61 -27.05
N ALA A 413 -14.99 -4.44 -26.72
CA ALA A 413 -13.58 -4.07 -26.81
C ALA A 413 -13.14 -3.69 -28.22
N VAL A 414 -13.59 -4.41 -29.24
CA VAL A 414 -13.33 -4.10 -30.65
C VAL A 414 -13.94 -2.74 -31.03
N LEU A 415 -15.21 -2.51 -30.67
CA LEU A 415 -15.89 -1.23 -30.95
C LEU A 415 -15.18 -0.05 -30.26
N MET A 416 -14.81 -0.21 -28.99
CA MET A 416 -14.10 0.85 -28.27
C MET A 416 -12.75 1.15 -28.90
N THR A 417 -12.02 0.13 -29.38
CA THR A 417 -10.73 0.28 -30.05
C THR A 417 -10.87 0.93 -31.44
N ASP A 418 -11.81 0.45 -32.25
CA ASP A 418 -12.00 0.93 -33.63
C ASP A 418 -12.46 2.40 -33.70
N TYR A 419 -13.26 2.81 -32.72
CA TYR A 419 -13.81 4.16 -32.65
C TYR A 419 -13.08 5.09 -31.67
N ASN A 420 -11.99 4.61 -30.99
CA ASN A 420 -11.24 5.34 -29.99
C ASN A 420 -12.15 5.89 -28.86
N LEU A 421 -13.02 5.03 -28.33
CA LEU A 421 -13.97 5.39 -27.28
C LEU A 421 -13.32 5.21 -25.90
N ILE A 422 -13.56 6.17 -25.02
CA ILE A 422 -13.23 6.07 -23.58
C ILE A 422 -14.42 5.45 -22.84
N THR A 423 -15.64 5.74 -23.31
CA THR A 423 -16.89 5.21 -22.78
C THR A 423 -17.80 4.76 -23.90
N ILE A 424 -18.58 3.71 -23.69
CA ILE A 424 -19.62 3.26 -24.63
C ILE A 424 -20.95 3.07 -23.87
N PRO A 425 -22.03 3.71 -24.31
CA PRO A 425 -23.35 3.55 -23.68
C PRO A 425 -23.95 2.18 -23.96
N VAL A 426 -24.56 1.59 -22.93
CA VAL A 426 -25.33 0.36 -22.99
C VAL A 426 -26.81 0.71 -22.98
N VAL A 427 -27.56 0.18 -23.93
CA VAL A 427 -28.99 0.47 -24.10
C VAL A 427 -29.82 -0.80 -24.17
N ASP A 428 -31.10 -0.69 -23.85
CA ASP A 428 -32.07 -1.76 -24.06
C ASP A 428 -32.66 -1.72 -25.53
N ASP A 429 -33.53 -2.67 -25.82
CA ASP A 429 -34.23 -2.78 -27.12
C ASP A 429 -35.03 -1.52 -27.50
N ALA A 430 -35.44 -0.73 -26.53
CA ALA A 430 -36.15 0.55 -26.72
C ALA A 430 -35.19 1.75 -26.83
N ASN A 431 -33.89 1.51 -26.91
CA ASN A 431 -32.81 2.51 -26.92
C ASN A 431 -32.78 3.37 -25.62
N ARG A 432 -33.26 2.84 -24.49
CA ARG A 432 -33.12 3.50 -23.18
C ARG A 432 -31.73 3.25 -22.64
N LEU A 433 -31.10 4.29 -22.14
CA LEU A 433 -29.77 4.22 -21.56
C LEU A 433 -29.85 3.49 -20.20
N LEU A 434 -29.14 2.38 -20.07
CA LEU A 434 -29.11 1.56 -18.86
C LEU A 434 -27.82 1.73 -18.07
N GLY A 435 -26.69 1.88 -18.77
CA GLY A 435 -25.36 2.00 -18.18
C GLY A 435 -24.32 2.49 -19.16
N VAL A 436 -23.08 2.52 -18.72
CA VAL A 436 -21.92 2.91 -19.51
C VAL A 436 -20.77 1.96 -19.17
N ILE A 437 -20.06 1.48 -20.19
CA ILE A 437 -18.82 0.74 -20.01
C ILE A 437 -17.65 1.68 -20.27
N THR A 438 -16.64 1.66 -19.43
CA THR A 438 -15.42 2.46 -19.60
C THR A 438 -14.30 1.63 -20.23
N VAL A 439 -13.29 2.30 -20.76
CA VAL A 439 -12.11 1.63 -21.32
C VAL A 439 -11.34 0.89 -20.24
N ASP A 440 -11.43 1.33 -19.00
CA ASP A 440 -10.75 0.71 -17.84
C ASP A 440 -11.34 -0.67 -17.55
N ASP A 441 -12.67 -0.78 -17.50
CA ASP A 441 -13.38 -2.05 -17.33
C ASP A 441 -13.00 -3.07 -18.43
N ILE A 442 -12.85 -2.62 -19.66
CA ILE A 442 -12.41 -3.48 -20.77
C ILE A 442 -10.94 -3.89 -20.63
N LEU A 443 -10.06 -2.98 -20.21
CA LEU A 443 -8.64 -3.30 -20.00
C LEU A 443 -8.44 -4.32 -18.90
N GLU A 444 -9.22 -4.26 -17.83
CA GLU A 444 -9.16 -5.21 -16.72
C GLU A 444 -9.44 -6.64 -17.19
N ILE A 445 -10.43 -6.84 -18.04
CA ILE A 445 -10.79 -8.15 -18.58
C ILE A 445 -9.84 -8.59 -19.70
N ALA A 446 -9.36 -7.65 -20.54
CA ALA A 446 -8.51 -7.96 -21.69
C ALA A 446 -7.07 -8.32 -21.31
N LEU A 447 -6.59 -7.85 -20.16
CA LEU A 447 -5.22 -8.07 -19.71
C LEU A 447 -5.11 -9.40 -18.94
N PRO A 448 -4.03 -10.18 -19.17
CA PRO A 448 -3.81 -11.40 -18.38
C PRO A 448 -3.70 -11.08 -16.89
N PRO A 449 -4.21 -11.92 -15.97
CA PRO A 449 -4.18 -11.67 -14.53
C PRO A 449 -2.79 -11.40 -13.94
N ASP A 450 -1.74 -11.89 -14.61
CA ASP A 450 -0.35 -11.76 -14.19
C ASP A 450 0.42 -10.59 -14.83
N TRP A 451 -0.24 -9.73 -15.63
CA TRP A 451 0.44 -8.66 -16.37
C TRP A 451 1.14 -7.65 -15.44
N ARG A 452 0.52 -7.31 -14.30
CA ARG A 452 1.10 -6.41 -13.30
C ARG A 452 2.38 -6.98 -12.67
N ARG A 453 2.49 -8.31 -12.56
CA ARG A 453 3.67 -9.02 -12.02
C ARG A 453 4.84 -9.06 -13.01
N ARG A 454 4.60 -8.92 -14.32
CA ARG A 454 5.63 -9.01 -15.37
C ARG A 454 6.45 -7.73 -15.52
N GLU A 455 5.92 -6.56 -15.17
CA GLU A 455 6.58 -5.28 -15.38
C GLU A 455 7.76 -5.01 -14.43
N ALA A 456 7.86 -5.66 -13.29
CA ALA A 456 8.96 -5.47 -12.35
C ALA A 456 10.36 -5.87 -12.90
N THR A 457 10.42 -6.46 -14.10
CA THR A 457 11.66 -7.02 -14.67
C THR A 457 12.29 -6.18 -15.79
N HIS A 458 11.61 -5.19 -16.38
CA HIS A 458 12.04 -4.56 -17.64
C HIS A 458 11.83 -3.04 -17.78
N LEU A 459 12.00 -2.24 -16.75
CA LEU A 459 12.26 -0.81 -16.98
C LEU A 459 13.78 -0.58 -17.03
N PRO A 460 14.38 -0.29 -18.19
CA PRO A 460 15.75 0.21 -18.25
C PRO A 460 15.78 1.56 -17.56
N ASP A 461 16.75 1.70 -16.66
CA ASP A 461 17.05 2.93 -15.89
C ASP A 461 17.34 4.09 -16.89
N SER A 462 16.30 4.78 -17.32
CA SER A 462 16.40 5.91 -18.26
C SER A 462 16.67 7.21 -17.53
N ARG A 463 17.81 7.26 -16.79
CA ARG A 463 18.40 8.53 -16.41
C ARG A 463 19.39 8.95 -17.51
N PRO A 464 19.17 10.08 -18.18
CA PRO A 464 20.20 10.63 -19.07
C PRO A 464 21.43 10.95 -18.24
N GLY A 465 22.60 10.44 -18.69
CA GLY A 465 23.88 10.79 -18.13
C GLY A 465 24.11 12.30 -18.24
N PRO A 466 24.94 12.91 -17.37
CA PRO A 466 25.27 14.32 -17.47
C PRO A 466 25.92 14.62 -18.82
N PRO A 467 25.63 15.79 -19.43
CA PRO A 467 26.27 16.18 -20.68
C PRO A 467 27.77 16.34 -20.50
N ALA A 468 28.52 15.94 -21.53
CA ALA A 468 29.98 15.99 -21.61
C ALA A 468 30.54 17.42 -21.57
#